data_8ff33f5c3e31097fed7572ee7cf9162c
#
_entry.id   8ff33f5c3e31097fed7572ee7cf9162c
#
_cell.length_a   1.000
_cell.length_b   1.000
_cell.length_c   1.000
_cell.angle_alpha   90.00
_cell.angle_beta   90.00
_cell.angle_gamma   90.00
#
_symmetry.space_group_name_H-M   'P 1'
#
loop_
_entity.id
_entity.type
_entity.pdbx_description
1 polymer ?
#
loop_
_entity_poly.entity_id
_entity_poly.type
_entity_poly.pdbx_seq_one_letter_code
_entity_poly.pdbx_strand_id
1 'polypeptide(L)'
;MRPIHLLVIASIFGIIVVLAVAMILTGPALIPAPAASSLTGDVKYARDTQLPGPHYYTGIDFDTLKSNDHLTVIPLKSYRQQMTNYSCGAAAAMTVMSLYGNPVNNTDVDEERVAREMYRNVSEKTGINPEQVAAWFNRNGMNATWGTGGTREMLLENIKNGIPTMVEWMDWGGHWVVVVGYDTRGTETVWDDVIIFADSVDSHDDRVDGITYFNYGEFDAMWFDAHYFPEQMRNRAYVVVVPGTPIRTS
;
A
#
# COMPACT_ATOMS: atom_id res chain seq x y z
N MET A 1 -51.63 -42.23 -15.96
CA MET A 1 -51.18 -41.75 -14.65
C MET A 1 -52.36 -41.80 -13.70
N ARG A 2 -52.18 -42.42 -12.51
CA ARG A 2 -53.26 -42.53 -11.53
C ARG A 2 -53.55 -41.16 -10.91
N PRO A 3 -54.83 -40.77 -10.70
CA PRO A 3 -55.18 -39.43 -10.20
C PRO A 3 -54.51 -39.04 -8.90
N ILE A 4 -54.13 -40.02 -8.07
CA ILE A 4 -53.43 -39.81 -6.80
C ILE A 4 -52.04 -39.15 -7.00
N HIS A 5 -51.31 -39.50 -8.06
CA HIS A 5 -49.97 -38.93 -8.35
C HIS A 5 -50.08 -37.46 -8.78
N LEU A 6 -51.12 -37.08 -9.46
CA LEU A 6 -51.37 -35.71 -9.88
C LEU A 6 -51.68 -34.81 -8.68
N LEU A 7 -52.47 -35.32 -7.69
CA LEU A 7 -52.81 -34.59 -6.46
C LEU A 7 -51.61 -34.34 -5.56
N VAL A 8 -50.72 -35.32 -5.43
CA VAL A 8 -49.48 -35.19 -4.61
C VAL A 8 -48.49 -34.18 -5.24
N ILE A 9 -48.33 -34.20 -6.56
CA ILE A 9 -47.46 -33.25 -7.26
C ILE A 9 -47.99 -31.81 -7.13
N ALA A 10 -49.32 -31.61 -7.27
CA ALA A 10 -49.95 -30.30 -7.12
C ALA A 10 -49.79 -29.74 -5.68
N SER A 11 -49.89 -30.60 -4.67
CA SER A 11 -49.71 -30.20 -3.26
C SER A 11 -48.29 -29.83 -2.95
N ILE A 12 -47.29 -30.55 -3.47
CA ILE A 12 -45.88 -30.22 -3.27
C ILE A 12 -45.51 -28.91 -3.98
N PHE A 13 -46.02 -28.68 -5.18
CA PHE A 13 -45.78 -27.40 -5.89
C PHE A 13 -46.43 -26.21 -5.19
N GLY A 14 -47.64 -26.39 -4.64
CA GLY A 14 -48.32 -25.36 -3.83
C GLY A 14 -47.51 -24.98 -2.57
N ILE A 15 -46.99 -25.97 -1.85
CA ILE A 15 -46.18 -25.74 -0.65
C ILE A 15 -44.83 -25.01 -1.01
N ILE A 16 -44.18 -25.40 -2.09
CA ILE A 16 -42.95 -24.75 -2.53
C ILE A 16 -43.19 -23.29 -2.92
N VAL A 17 -44.30 -23.00 -3.63
CA VAL A 17 -44.66 -21.62 -4.01
C VAL A 17 -45.00 -20.78 -2.76
N VAL A 18 -45.72 -21.32 -1.79
CA VAL A 18 -46.05 -20.61 -0.54
C VAL A 18 -44.76 -20.31 0.27
N LEU A 19 -43.83 -21.27 0.36
CA LEU A 19 -42.55 -21.07 1.05
C LEU A 19 -41.66 -20.04 0.32
N ALA A 20 -41.64 -20.06 -1.04
CA ALA A 20 -40.91 -19.08 -1.83
C ALA A 20 -41.50 -17.67 -1.68
N VAL A 21 -42.80 -17.52 -1.68
CA VAL A 21 -43.47 -16.22 -1.44
C VAL A 21 -43.26 -15.74 -0.01
N ALA A 22 -43.29 -16.65 0.97
CA ALA A 22 -43.00 -16.28 2.37
C ALA A 22 -41.55 -15.78 2.53
N MET A 23 -40.55 -16.41 1.85
CA MET A 23 -39.17 -15.92 1.85
C MET A 23 -38.98 -14.56 1.15
N ILE A 24 -39.79 -14.28 0.12
CA ILE A 24 -39.75 -12.98 -0.56
C ILE A 24 -40.41 -11.88 0.27
N LEU A 25 -41.48 -12.23 1.01
CA LEU A 25 -42.21 -11.28 1.85
C LEU A 25 -41.60 -11.07 3.24
N THR A 26 -40.86 -12.07 3.73
CA THR A 26 -40.11 -12.02 4.98
C THR A 26 -38.61 -11.96 4.70
N GLY A 27 -38.15 -11.11 3.79
CA GLY A 27 -36.70 -10.90 3.57
C GLY A 27 -35.95 -10.95 4.90
N PRO A 28 -34.67 -11.33 4.93
CA PRO A 28 -33.94 -11.44 6.19
C PRO A 28 -34.24 -10.17 6.99
N ALA A 29 -34.82 -10.36 8.19
CA ALA A 29 -35.08 -9.23 9.06
C ALA A 29 -33.77 -8.47 9.17
N LEU A 30 -33.73 -7.26 8.60
CA LEU A 30 -32.61 -6.36 8.78
C LEU A 30 -32.52 -6.20 10.30
N ILE A 31 -31.55 -6.85 10.93
CA ILE A 31 -31.24 -6.59 12.34
C ILE A 31 -30.96 -5.09 12.35
N PRO A 32 -31.82 -4.29 12.98
CA PRO A 32 -31.59 -2.86 13.01
C PRO A 32 -30.21 -2.66 13.62
N ALA A 33 -29.34 -1.94 12.94
CA ALA A 33 -28.07 -1.55 13.52
C ALA A 33 -28.37 -0.94 14.91
N PRO A 34 -27.65 -1.34 15.96
CA PRO A 34 -27.89 -0.81 17.30
C PRO A 34 -27.90 0.71 17.22
N ALA A 35 -28.89 1.33 17.82
CA ALA A 35 -28.99 2.79 17.82
C ALA A 35 -27.67 3.39 18.31
N ALA A 36 -27.20 4.42 17.64
CA ALA A 36 -25.88 5.04 17.90
C ALA A 36 -25.65 5.37 19.38
N SER A 37 -26.72 5.64 20.12
CA SER A 37 -26.73 5.91 21.58
C SER A 37 -26.44 4.68 22.47
N SER A 38 -26.46 3.46 21.90
CA SER A 38 -26.24 2.22 22.67
C SER A 38 -24.77 1.75 22.61
N LEU A 39 -23.91 2.42 21.81
CA LEU A 39 -22.50 2.06 21.72
C LEU A 39 -21.76 2.53 22.98
N THR A 40 -20.95 1.66 23.56
CA THR A 40 -20.15 1.91 24.76
C THR A 40 -18.73 1.39 24.57
N GLY A 41 -17.82 1.80 25.46
CA GLY A 41 -16.44 1.33 25.46
C GLY A 41 -15.67 1.66 24.17
N ASP A 42 -14.84 0.74 23.71
CA ASP A 42 -13.93 0.93 22.58
C ASP A 42 -14.68 1.22 21.27
N VAL A 43 -15.84 0.62 21.06
CA VAL A 43 -16.66 0.86 19.87
C VAL A 43 -17.16 2.30 19.81
N LYS A 44 -17.58 2.85 20.97
CA LYS A 44 -17.97 4.25 21.07
C LYS A 44 -16.78 5.17 20.86
N TYR A 45 -15.66 4.86 21.50
CA TYR A 45 -14.41 5.62 21.36
C TYR A 45 -13.95 5.65 19.90
N ALA A 46 -13.86 4.50 19.22
CA ALA A 46 -13.47 4.41 17.84
C ALA A 46 -14.38 5.23 16.91
N ARG A 47 -15.69 5.24 17.17
CA ARG A 47 -16.62 6.06 16.39
C ARG A 47 -16.50 7.56 16.68
N ASP A 48 -16.37 7.94 17.96
CA ASP A 48 -16.36 9.35 18.37
C ASP A 48 -15.01 10.02 18.12
N THR A 49 -13.95 9.22 18.07
CA THR A 49 -12.59 9.63 17.71
C THR A 49 -12.22 9.19 16.29
N GLN A 50 -13.19 9.20 15.37
CA GLN A 50 -12.89 8.83 13.97
C GLN A 50 -11.63 9.54 13.51
N LEU A 51 -10.52 8.82 13.67
CA LEU A 51 -9.31 9.13 12.95
C LEU A 51 -9.68 9.01 11.47
N PRO A 52 -9.39 10.02 10.66
CA PRO A 52 -9.62 9.89 9.24
C PRO A 52 -8.78 8.72 8.76
N GLY A 53 -9.47 7.65 8.44
CA GLY A 53 -8.86 6.48 7.87
C GLY A 53 -8.38 6.73 6.44
N PRO A 54 -7.87 5.71 5.79
CA PRO A 54 -7.39 5.75 4.42
C PRO A 54 -8.38 6.36 3.42
N HIS A 55 -9.66 6.29 3.67
CA HIS A 55 -10.72 6.89 2.85
C HIS A 55 -10.63 8.42 2.67
N TYR A 56 -9.75 9.09 3.39
CA TYR A 56 -9.58 10.55 3.24
C TYR A 56 -9.12 10.95 1.85
N TYR A 57 -8.31 10.10 1.20
CA TYR A 57 -7.82 10.31 -0.16
C TYR A 57 -8.55 9.47 -1.22
N THR A 58 -9.56 8.69 -0.83
CA THR A 58 -10.37 7.90 -1.76
C THR A 58 -10.96 8.78 -2.87
N GLY A 59 -10.72 8.40 -4.12
CA GLY A 59 -11.20 9.14 -5.28
C GLY A 59 -10.45 10.44 -5.59
N ILE A 60 -9.39 10.78 -4.87
CA ILE A 60 -8.52 11.92 -5.19
C ILE A 60 -7.50 11.49 -6.24
N ASP A 61 -7.37 12.28 -7.29
CA ASP A 61 -6.32 12.11 -8.28
C ASP A 61 -5.01 12.65 -7.70
N PHE A 62 -4.03 11.77 -7.48
CA PHE A 62 -2.71 12.14 -6.92
C PHE A 62 -1.99 13.19 -7.76
N ASP A 63 -2.17 13.17 -9.09
CA ASP A 63 -1.56 14.15 -10.00
C ASP A 63 -2.05 15.58 -9.74
N THR A 64 -3.18 15.72 -9.05
CA THR A 64 -3.72 17.03 -8.66
C THR A 64 -3.24 17.50 -7.29
N LEU A 65 -2.64 16.62 -6.48
CA LEU A 65 -2.13 16.98 -5.16
C LEU A 65 -0.94 17.93 -5.28
N LYS A 66 -0.96 18.96 -4.44
CA LYS A 66 0.12 19.94 -4.34
C LYS A 66 0.48 20.14 -2.88
N SER A 67 1.76 20.31 -2.63
CA SER A 67 2.24 20.67 -1.30
C SER A 67 1.61 21.98 -0.82
N ASN A 68 1.30 22.03 0.48
CA ASN A 68 0.77 23.18 1.19
C ASN A 68 1.33 23.22 2.63
N ASP A 69 0.71 23.94 3.55
CA ASP A 69 1.23 24.12 4.91
C ASP A 69 1.31 22.82 5.73
N HIS A 70 0.48 21.83 5.41
CA HIS A 70 0.43 20.55 6.13
C HIS A 70 0.75 19.33 5.26
N LEU A 71 0.53 19.40 3.96
CA LEU A 71 0.80 18.34 2.99
C LEU A 71 2.10 18.62 2.23
N THR A 72 3.01 17.66 2.20
CA THR A 72 4.19 17.68 1.33
C THR A 72 4.13 16.46 0.41
N VAL A 73 4.25 16.68 -0.92
CA VAL A 73 4.25 15.60 -1.92
C VAL A 73 5.41 15.76 -2.89
N ILE A 74 5.98 14.64 -3.30
CA ILE A 74 6.90 14.53 -4.43
C ILE A 74 6.05 14.08 -5.63
N PRO A 75 5.89 14.91 -6.68
CA PRO A 75 5.04 14.56 -7.82
C PRO A 75 5.50 13.26 -8.48
N LEU A 76 4.61 12.28 -8.56
CA LEU A 76 4.88 11.02 -9.24
C LEU A 76 4.79 11.23 -10.75
N LYS A 77 5.87 10.95 -11.48
CA LYS A 77 5.93 11.10 -12.94
C LYS A 77 5.53 9.82 -13.66
N SER A 78 5.89 8.70 -13.10
CA SER A 78 5.46 7.37 -13.53
C SER A 78 5.73 6.39 -12.40
N TYR A 79 4.99 5.29 -12.38
CA TYR A 79 5.25 4.18 -11.46
C TYR A 79 5.29 2.88 -12.24
N ARG A 80 5.82 1.84 -11.61
CA ARG A 80 5.85 0.50 -12.16
C ARG A 80 4.92 -0.41 -11.37
N GLN A 81 3.87 -0.91 -12.00
CA GLN A 81 3.11 -2.03 -11.45
C GLN A 81 3.95 -3.31 -11.61
N GLN A 82 4.27 -3.98 -10.51
CA GLN A 82 5.14 -5.15 -10.54
C GLN A 82 4.53 -6.32 -11.30
N MET A 83 5.37 -7.06 -12.01
CA MET A 83 4.91 -8.19 -12.81
C MET A 83 4.87 -9.51 -12.03
N THR A 84 5.59 -9.62 -10.91
CA THR A 84 5.64 -10.84 -10.10
C THR A 84 5.36 -10.53 -8.63
N ASN A 85 5.04 -11.57 -7.84
CA ASN A 85 4.83 -11.45 -6.40
C ASN A 85 6.11 -11.30 -5.56
N TYR A 86 7.26 -11.09 -6.19
CA TYR A 86 8.56 -10.91 -5.50
C TYR A 86 9.43 -9.78 -6.07
N SER A 87 8.97 -9.06 -7.08
CA SER A 87 9.75 -8.01 -7.75
C SER A 87 9.47 -6.59 -7.22
N CYS A 88 8.76 -6.45 -6.10
CA CYS A 88 8.40 -5.15 -5.51
C CYS A 88 9.61 -4.22 -5.32
N GLY A 89 10.74 -4.73 -4.82
CA GLY A 89 11.97 -3.94 -4.66
C GLY A 89 12.53 -3.40 -5.98
N ALA A 90 12.44 -4.17 -7.07
CA ALA A 90 12.84 -3.73 -8.41
C ALA A 90 11.88 -2.67 -8.96
N ALA A 91 10.57 -2.90 -8.86
CA ALA A 91 9.54 -1.98 -9.30
C ALA A 91 9.60 -0.64 -8.55
N ALA A 92 9.77 -0.67 -7.22
CA ALA A 92 9.96 0.51 -6.40
C ALA A 92 11.24 1.28 -6.78
N ALA A 93 12.34 0.58 -7.04
CA ALA A 93 13.58 1.23 -7.49
C ALA A 93 13.44 1.88 -8.87
N MET A 94 12.72 1.26 -9.80
CA MET A 94 12.43 1.86 -11.12
C MET A 94 11.57 3.14 -10.95
N THR A 95 10.64 3.15 -10.01
CA THR A 95 9.86 4.34 -9.65
C THR A 95 10.76 5.44 -9.11
N VAL A 96 11.68 5.16 -8.19
CA VAL A 96 12.66 6.14 -7.68
C VAL A 96 13.53 6.72 -8.81
N MET A 97 14.04 5.88 -9.71
CA MET A 97 14.80 6.37 -10.86
C MET A 97 13.98 7.32 -11.74
N SER A 98 12.71 7.02 -11.94
CA SER A 98 11.79 7.89 -12.69
C SER A 98 11.57 9.24 -12.00
N LEU A 99 11.42 9.27 -10.67
CA LEU A 99 11.28 10.51 -9.90
C LEU A 99 12.47 11.46 -10.11
N TYR A 100 13.66 10.91 -10.25
CA TYR A 100 14.87 11.69 -10.55
C TYR A 100 15.07 12.02 -12.04
N GLY A 101 14.11 11.66 -12.89
CA GLY A 101 14.21 11.91 -14.33
C GLY A 101 15.20 10.99 -15.06
N ASN A 102 15.53 9.86 -14.46
CA ASN A 102 16.45 8.84 -14.96
C ASN A 102 15.70 7.51 -15.16
N PRO A 103 14.67 7.48 -16.03
CA PRO A 103 13.78 6.34 -16.11
C PRO A 103 14.52 5.11 -16.64
N VAL A 104 14.34 4.00 -15.92
CA VAL A 104 14.50 2.67 -16.52
C VAL A 104 13.28 2.46 -17.42
N ASN A 105 13.43 1.82 -18.58
CA ASN A 105 12.28 1.51 -19.42
C ASN A 105 11.23 0.74 -18.60
N ASN A 106 9.99 1.16 -18.70
CA ASN A 106 8.91 0.61 -17.89
C ASN A 106 8.33 -0.67 -18.53
N THR A 107 9.17 -1.70 -18.68
CA THR A 107 8.81 -2.99 -19.28
C THR A 107 9.04 -4.15 -18.30
N ASP A 108 8.35 -5.27 -18.50
CA ASP A 108 8.52 -6.47 -17.70
C ASP A 108 9.95 -7.03 -17.79
N VAL A 109 10.55 -6.95 -18.98
CA VAL A 109 11.94 -7.38 -19.21
C VAL A 109 12.93 -6.54 -18.40
N ASP A 110 12.71 -5.23 -18.33
CA ASP A 110 13.57 -4.35 -17.54
C ASP A 110 13.37 -4.57 -16.03
N GLU A 111 12.16 -4.80 -15.57
CA GLU A 111 11.89 -5.14 -14.16
C GLU A 111 12.60 -6.44 -13.76
N GLU A 112 12.48 -7.49 -14.59
CA GLU A 112 13.19 -8.75 -14.35
C GLU A 112 14.71 -8.56 -14.34
N ARG A 113 15.24 -7.74 -15.26
CA ARG A 113 16.67 -7.40 -15.31
C ARG A 113 17.10 -6.69 -14.04
N VAL A 114 16.39 -5.65 -13.60
CA VAL A 114 16.67 -4.90 -12.37
C VAL A 114 16.64 -5.83 -11.14
N ALA A 115 15.63 -6.68 -11.04
CA ALA A 115 15.52 -7.65 -9.95
C ALA A 115 16.74 -8.61 -9.92
N ARG A 116 17.18 -9.12 -11.08
CA ARG A 116 18.36 -9.99 -11.20
C ARG A 116 19.68 -9.27 -10.92
N GLU A 117 19.77 -7.98 -11.25
CA GLU A 117 20.92 -7.14 -10.91
C GLU A 117 21.03 -6.86 -9.41
N MET A 118 19.89 -6.75 -8.71
CA MET A 118 19.85 -6.59 -7.25
C MET A 118 20.21 -7.89 -6.54
N TYR A 119 19.59 -8.97 -6.95
CA TYR A 119 19.79 -10.28 -6.34
C TYR A 119 19.63 -11.40 -7.38
N ARG A 120 20.74 -12.08 -7.67
CA ARG A 120 20.83 -13.08 -8.75
C ARG A 120 19.75 -14.19 -8.67
N ASN A 121 19.35 -14.58 -7.48
CA ASN A 121 18.40 -15.64 -7.22
C ASN A 121 17.09 -15.11 -6.60
N VAL A 122 16.68 -13.91 -6.95
CA VAL A 122 15.43 -13.34 -6.44
C VAL A 122 14.24 -14.25 -6.76
N SER A 123 13.39 -14.44 -5.80
CA SER A 123 12.18 -15.26 -5.90
C SER A 123 11.22 -14.88 -4.77
N GLU A 124 10.01 -15.39 -4.82
CA GLU A 124 9.01 -15.27 -3.74
C GLU A 124 9.47 -15.82 -2.37
N LYS A 125 10.59 -16.54 -2.32
CA LYS A 125 11.16 -17.08 -1.07
C LYS A 125 12.30 -16.25 -0.50
N THR A 126 12.86 -15.35 -1.26
CA THR A 126 14.10 -14.65 -0.89
C THR A 126 13.94 -13.14 -0.78
N GLY A 127 13.02 -12.55 -1.53
CA GLY A 127 12.89 -11.09 -1.61
C GLY A 127 14.18 -10.39 -2.05
N ILE A 128 14.25 -9.11 -1.82
CA ILE A 128 15.44 -8.25 -2.06
C ILE A 128 15.62 -7.37 -0.82
N ASN A 129 16.74 -7.52 -0.10
CA ASN A 129 16.98 -6.79 1.13
C ASN A 129 17.49 -5.35 0.91
N PRO A 130 17.48 -4.46 1.93
CA PRO A 130 17.83 -3.05 1.76
C PRO A 130 19.29 -2.83 1.30
N GLU A 131 20.22 -3.68 1.71
CA GLU A 131 21.62 -3.62 1.26
C GLU A 131 21.74 -3.85 -0.24
N GLN A 132 21.02 -4.84 -0.77
CA GLN A 132 21.01 -5.18 -2.20
C GLN A 132 20.38 -4.05 -3.03
N VAL A 133 19.30 -3.44 -2.54
CA VAL A 133 18.66 -2.27 -3.16
C VAL A 133 19.66 -1.10 -3.22
N ALA A 134 20.25 -0.73 -2.10
CA ALA A 134 21.21 0.39 -2.05
C ALA A 134 22.44 0.13 -2.93
N ALA A 135 22.97 -1.09 -2.92
CA ALA A 135 24.09 -1.48 -3.77
C ALA A 135 23.75 -1.36 -5.26
N TRP A 136 22.51 -1.69 -5.65
CA TRP A 136 22.07 -1.53 -7.04
C TRP A 136 22.03 -0.05 -7.43
N PHE A 137 21.44 0.84 -6.64
CA PHE A 137 21.43 2.26 -6.90
C PHE A 137 22.83 2.85 -7.04
N ASN A 138 23.74 2.47 -6.15
CA ASN A 138 25.14 2.93 -6.17
C ASN A 138 25.87 2.51 -7.45
N ARG A 139 25.61 1.30 -7.96
CA ARG A 139 26.14 0.85 -9.26
C ARG A 139 25.53 1.57 -10.45
N ASN A 140 24.34 2.14 -10.30
CA ASN A 140 23.61 2.85 -11.35
C ASN A 140 23.71 4.38 -11.24
N GLY A 141 24.77 4.89 -10.61
CA GLY A 141 25.11 6.32 -10.62
C GLY A 141 24.34 7.17 -9.61
N MET A 142 23.63 6.54 -8.71
CA MET A 142 23.00 7.21 -7.58
C MET A 142 23.90 7.14 -6.34
N ASN A 143 23.52 7.88 -5.29
CA ASN A 143 24.12 7.75 -3.96
C ASN A 143 23.02 7.25 -3.03
N ALA A 144 23.07 5.98 -2.66
CA ALA A 144 22.08 5.33 -1.84
C ALA A 144 22.68 4.82 -0.53
N THR A 145 21.96 5.03 0.56
CA THR A 145 22.25 4.50 1.89
C THR A 145 21.04 3.72 2.38
N TRP A 146 21.30 2.69 3.15
CA TRP A 146 20.24 1.90 3.78
C TRP A 146 20.43 1.84 5.31
N GLY A 147 19.36 1.54 6.02
CA GLY A 147 19.39 1.35 7.45
C GLY A 147 18.14 0.69 7.99
N THR A 148 18.12 0.55 9.30
CA THR A 148 16.98 0.07 10.09
C THR A 148 16.64 1.08 11.18
N GLY A 149 15.49 0.91 11.85
CA GLY A 149 15.07 1.88 12.86
C GLY A 149 14.71 3.25 12.28
N GLY A 150 14.19 3.27 11.05
CA GLY A 150 13.69 4.49 10.43
C GLY A 150 12.68 5.22 11.31
N THR A 151 12.60 6.53 11.20
CA THR A 151 11.70 7.36 12.00
C THR A 151 10.79 8.22 11.12
N ARG A 152 9.66 8.64 11.69
CA ARG A 152 8.75 9.60 11.08
C ARG A 152 9.48 10.88 10.66
N GLU A 153 10.29 11.42 11.55
CA GLU A 153 11.03 12.67 11.35
C GLU A 153 11.97 12.56 10.16
N MET A 154 12.66 11.42 10.00
CA MET A 154 13.50 11.13 8.83
C MET A 154 12.68 11.13 7.54
N LEU A 155 11.53 10.45 7.51
CA LEU A 155 10.66 10.42 6.33
C LEU A 155 10.17 11.82 5.96
N LEU A 156 9.71 12.59 6.96
CA LEU A 156 9.25 13.96 6.77
C LEU A 156 10.35 14.86 6.21
N GLU A 157 11.54 14.79 6.78
CA GLU A 157 12.68 15.59 6.34
C GLU A 157 13.08 15.23 4.90
N ASN A 158 13.12 13.95 4.58
CA ASN A 158 13.41 13.50 3.24
C ASN A 158 12.40 14.02 2.23
N ILE A 159 11.10 13.87 2.49
CA ILE A 159 10.04 14.36 1.59
C ILE A 159 10.13 15.89 1.40
N LYS A 160 10.35 16.65 2.46
CA LYS A 160 10.53 18.10 2.40
C LYS A 160 11.70 18.52 1.49
N ASN A 161 12.72 17.69 1.45
CA ASN A 161 13.90 17.88 0.59
C ASN A 161 13.73 17.26 -0.82
N GLY A 162 12.55 16.73 -1.16
CA GLY A 162 12.31 16.07 -2.44
C GLY A 162 13.04 14.74 -2.60
N ILE A 163 13.38 14.09 -1.49
CA ILE A 163 14.12 12.81 -1.45
C ILE A 163 13.14 11.66 -1.24
N PRO A 164 12.85 10.84 -2.27
CA PRO A 164 12.06 9.64 -2.11
C PRO A 164 12.81 8.63 -1.24
N THR A 165 12.10 8.01 -0.31
CA THR A 165 12.64 6.98 0.57
C THR A 165 11.89 5.69 0.33
N MET A 166 12.63 4.63 -0.03
CA MET A 166 12.05 3.29 -0.08
C MET A 166 11.93 2.77 1.34
N VAL A 167 10.78 2.18 1.65
CA VAL A 167 10.50 1.50 2.91
C VAL A 167 9.88 0.15 2.61
N GLU A 168 9.90 -0.73 3.60
CA GLU A 168 9.35 -2.06 3.46
C GLU A 168 8.41 -2.33 4.62
N TRP A 169 7.23 -2.85 4.33
CA TRP A 169 6.24 -3.21 5.33
C TRP A 169 5.84 -4.69 5.26
N MET A 170 5.11 -5.16 6.28
CA MET A 170 4.87 -6.57 6.57
C MET A 170 3.96 -7.33 5.59
N ASP A 171 3.25 -6.66 4.68
CA ASP A 171 2.30 -7.32 3.79
C ASP A 171 2.98 -8.40 2.95
N TRP A 172 2.30 -9.52 2.81
CA TRP A 172 2.80 -10.74 2.13
C TRP A 172 4.16 -11.23 2.64
N GLY A 173 4.55 -10.84 3.86
CA GLY A 173 5.83 -11.17 4.48
C GLY A 173 6.90 -10.10 4.32
N GLY A 174 6.72 -9.17 3.39
CA GLY A 174 7.57 -8.02 3.11
C GLY A 174 7.24 -7.40 1.76
N HIS A 175 6.97 -6.09 1.73
CA HIS A 175 6.62 -5.36 0.51
C HIS A 175 7.32 -4.00 0.44
N TRP A 176 8.07 -3.77 -0.66
CA TRP A 176 8.76 -2.52 -0.93
C TRP A 176 7.87 -1.50 -1.62
N VAL A 177 7.86 -0.30 -1.06
CA VAL A 177 7.18 0.88 -1.59
C VAL A 177 8.06 2.12 -1.50
N VAL A 178 7.62 3.21 -2.11
CA VAL A 178 8.34 4.50 -2.08
C VAL A 178 7.49 5.55 -1.40
N VAL A 179 7.99 6.13 -0.32
CA VAL A 179 7.33 7.27 0.33
C VAL A 179 7.43 8.49 -0.58
N VAL A 180 6.29 9.01 -1.01
CA VAL A 180 6.17 10.14 -1.94
C VAL A 180 5.35 11.30 -1.38
N GLY A 181 4.71 11.13 -0.23
CA GLY A 181 3.96 12.21 0.40
C GLY A 181 3.72 12.01 1.88
N TYR A 182 3.44 13.09 2.56
CA TYR A 182 3.09 13.12 3.97
C TYR A 182 2.19 14.31 4.27
N ASP A 183 1.07 14.06 4.93
CA ASP A 183 0.11 15.06 5.37
C ASP A 183 -0.01 15.05 6.89
N THR A 184 0.43 16.12 7.54
CA THR A 184 0.26 16.31 9.00
C THR A 184 -1.17 16.73 9.36
N ARG A 185 -2.01 16.96 8.36
CA ARG A 185 -3.39 17.43 8.48
C ARG A 185 -3.56 18.74 9.28
N GLY A 186 -2.45 19.36 9.66
CA GLY A 186 -2.45 20.57 10.48
C GLY A 186 -2.95 20.35 11.91
N THR A 187 -2.91 19.11 12.42
CA THR A 187 -3.29 18.77 13.79
C THR A 187 -2.07 18.64 14.71
N GLU A 188 -2.28 18.59 16.02
CA GLU A 188 -1.21 18.41 17.01
C GLU A 188 -0.83 16.94 17.21
N THR A 189 -1.67 16.01 16.77
CA THR A 189 -1.43 14.57 16.92
C THR A 189 -0.79 13.98 15.68
N VAL A 190 0.20 13.12 15.87
CA VAL A 190 0.84 12.37 14.77
C VAL A 190 0.05 11.14 14.34
N TRP A 191 -0.95 10.76 15.12
CA TRP A 191 -1.69 9.51 14.88
C TRP A 191 -2.76 9.63 13.81
N ASP A 192 -3.11 10.85 13.40
CA ASP A 192 -4.01 11.11 12.29
C ASP A 192 -3.28 11.62 11.03
N ASP A 193 -1.96 11.71 11.10
CA ASP A 193 -1.14 11.99 9.91
C ASP A 193 -1.38 10.92 8.84
N VAL A 194 -1.23 11.29 7.59
CA VAL A 194 -1.33 10.38 6.46
C VAL A 194 -0.01 10.31 5.71
N ILE A 195 0.48 9.10 5.50
CA ILE A 195 1.66 8.84 4.69
C ILE A 195 1.23 8.27 3.33
N ILE A 196 1.85 8.74 2.25
CA ILE A 196 1.47 8.44 0.87
C ILE A 196 2.64 7.75 0.19
N PHE A 197 2.34 6.68 -0.51
CA PHE A 197 3.33 5.82 -1.17
C PHE A 197 3.07 5.69 -2.65
N ALA A 198 4.13 5.62 -3.44
CA ALA A 198 4.08 4.96 -4.73
C ALA A 198 4.22 3.45 -4.49
N ASP A 199 3.20 2.70 -4.88
CA ASP A 199 3.04 1.28 -4.60
C ASP A 199 2.88 0.48 -5.89
N SER A 200 3.73 -0.51 -6.07
CA SER A 200 3.74 -1.34 -7.28
C SER A 200 2.66 -2.43 -7.32
N VAL A 201 1.96 -2.69 -6.21
CA VAL A 201 0.80 -3.61 -6.14
C VAL A 201 -0.50 -2.83 -6.14
N ASP A 202 -0.56 -1.74 -5.37
CA ASP A 202 -1.67 -0.80 -5.34
C ASP A 202 -3.04 -1.50 -5.16
N SER A 203 -3.18 -2.22 -4.05
CA SER A 203 -4.37 -3.03 -3.76
C SER A 203 -5.14 -2.58 -2.51
N HIS A 204 -4.76 -1.44 -1.91
CA HIS A 204 -5.31 -1.00 -0.63
C HIS A 204 -6.38 0.09 -0.73
N ASP A 205 -6.67 0.57 -1.93
CA ASP A 205 -7.77 1.50 -2.15
C ASP A 205 -8.65 1.08 -3.35
N ASP A 206 -9.54 1.94 -3.80
CA ASP A 206 -10.51 1.66 -4.86
C ASP A 206 -10.02 2.06 -6.26
N ARG A 207 -8.74 2.48 -6.40
CA ARG A 207 -8.15 2.93 -7.67
C ARG A 207 -6.82 2.24 -7.92
N VAL A 208 -6.56 1.90 -9.16
CA VAL A 208 -5.26 1.39 -9.58
C VAL A 208 -4.52 2.54 -10.27
N ASP A 209 -3.92 3.41 -9.46
CA ASP A 209 -3.19 4.61 -9.94
C ASP A 209 -1.73 4.65 -9.44
N GLY A 210 -1.28 3.60 -8.79
CA GLY A 210 0.08 3.47 -8.27
C GLY A 210 0.31 4.16 -6.93
N ILE A 211 -0.77 4.58 -6.27
CA ILE A 211 -0.73 5.27 -5.00
C ILE A 211 -1.48 4.49 -3.94
N THR A 212 -0.82 4.27 -2.83
CA THR A 212 -1.42 3.74 -1.60
C THR A 212 -1.14 4.72 -0.48
N TYR A 213 -2.05 4.83 0.46
CA TYR A 213 -1.88 5.70 1.63
C TYR A 213 -2.40 5.06 2.90
N PHE A 214 -1.74 5.35 4.00
CA PHE A 214 -2.12 4.88 5.33
C PHE A 214 -2.16 6.03 6.32
N ASN A 215 -2.98 5.87 7.36
CA ASN A 215 -2.77 6.57 8.60
C ASN A 215 -1.35 6.24 9.12
N TYR A 216 -0.63 7.25 9.63
CA TYR A 216 0.74 7.04 10.08
C TYR A 216 0.84 5.99 11.20
N GLY A 217 -0.12 5.97 12.14
CA GLY A 217 -0.13 4.97 13.21
C GLY A 217 -0.28 3.53 12.71
N GLU A 218 -1.05 3.33 11.65
CA GLU A 218 -1.18 2.05 10.97
C GLU A 218 0.13 1.66 10.29
N PHE A 219 0.69 2.56 9.49
CA PHE A 219 1.98 2.33 8.85
C PHE A 219 3.10 2.06 9.87
N ASP A 220 3.19 2.82 10.95
CA ASP A 220 4.20 2.63 11.99
C ASP A 220 4.15 1.23 12.60
N ALA A 221 2.94 0.68 12.75
CA ALA A 221 2.73 -0.68 13.23
C ALA A 221 3.10 -1.75 12.20
N MET A 222 3.04 -1.44 10.90
CA MET A 222 3.33 -2.35 9.79
C MET A 222 4.78 -2.26 9.30
N TRP A 223 5.54 -1.26 9.69
CA TRP A 223 6.87 -0.96 9.15
C TRP A 223 7.93 -1.95 9.64
N PHE A 224 7.82 -3.17 9.21
CA PHE A 224 8.81 -4.22 9.45
C PHE A 224 8.67 -5.35 8.41
N ASP A 225 9.80 -6.02 8.11
CA ASP A 225 9.80 -7.27 7.34
C ASP A 225 9.39 -8.44 8.25
N ALA A 226 8.39 -9.20 7.83
CA ALA A 226 7.87 -10.31 8.62
C ALA A 226 8.58 -11.64 8.30
N HIS A 227 9.23 -11.76 7.12
CA HIS A 227 9.65 -13.08 6.65
C HIS A 227 11.03 -13.14 5.95
N TYR A 228 11.36 -12.17 5.07
CA TYR A 228 12.43 -12.35 4.10
C TYR A 228 13.81 -11.93 4.59
N PHE A 229 13.89 -10.87 5.38
CA PHE A 229 15.17 -10.29 5.77
C PHE A 229 15.82 -11.01 6.95
N PRO A 230 17.15 -10.99 7.06
CA PRO A 230 17.82 -11.29 8.30
C PRO A 230 17.24 -10.44 9.45
N GLU A 231 17.12 -11.02 10.64
CA GLU A 231 16.44 -10.40 11.80
C GLU A 231 16.90 -8.95 12.07
N GLN A 232 18.21 -8.69 11.96
CA GLN A 232 18.78 -7.36 12.17
C GLN A 232 18.40 -6.32 11.12
N MET A 233 17.81 -6.75 9.99
CA MET A 233 17.36 -5.86 8.91
C MET A 233 15.85 -5.63 8.88
N ARG A 234 15.08 -6.28 9.75
CA ARG A 234 13.63 -6.33 9.65
C ARG A 234 12.92 -5.08 10.16
N ASN A 235 13.44 -4.46 11.22
CA ASN A 235 12.72 -3.41 11.92
C ASN A 235 12.90 -2.06 11.23
N ARG A 236 11.83 -1.52 10.65
CA ARG A 236 11.80 -0.21 10.01
C ARG A 236 12.94 -0.02 9.01
N ALA A 237 13.06 -0.99 8.10
CA ALA A 237 14.05 -0.95 7.02
C ALA A 237 13.75 0.18 6.05
N TYR A 238 14.81 0.86 5.58
CA TYR A 238 14.69 1.93 4.59
C TYR A 238 15.89 2.01 3.68
N VAL A 239 15.69 2.61 2.50
CA VAL A 239 16.75 3.01 1.58
C VAL A 239 16.50 4.45 1.15
N VAL A 240 17.44 5.34 1.47
CA VAL A 240 17.45 6.73 1.02
C VAL A 240 18.30 6.85 -0.21
N VAL A 241 17.76 7.46 -1.26
CA VAL A 241 18.42 7.58 -2.56
C VAL A 241 18.49 9.03 -2.96
N VAL A 242 19.67 9.51 -3.35
CA VAL A 242 19.88 10.84 -3.91
C VAL A 242 20.68 10.75 -5.21
N PRO A 243 20.57 11.72 -6.14
CA PRO A 243 21.39 11.73 -7.32
C PRO A 243 22.88 11.68 -6.97
N GLY A 244 23.63 10.82 -7.66
CA GLY A 244 25.07 10.80 -7.53
C GLY A 244 25.70 12.09 -8.07
N THR A 245 26.85 12.48 -7.54
CA THR A 245 27.60 13.61 -8.08
C THR A 245 28.05 13.24 -9.50
N PRO A 246 27.79 14.07 -10.52
CA PRO A 246 28.30 13.79 -11.87
C PRO A 246 29.83 13.62 -11.81
N ILE A 247 30.33 12.47 -12.29
CA ILE A 247 31.76 12.30 -12.45
C ILE A 247 32.18 13.33 -13.52
N ARG A 248 32.87 14.39 -13.11
CA ARG A 248 33.50 15.31 -14.05
C ARG A 248 34.58 14.51 -14.76
N THR A 249 34.30 14.06 -15.99
CA THR A 249 35.32 13.58 -16.88
C THR A 249 36.15 14.80 -17.28
N SER A 250 37.35 14.88 -16.74
CA SER A 250 38.39 15.84 -17.13
C SER A 250 38.99 15.47 -18.46
#